data_a998d0234ea961967373f251f5b403df
#
_entry.id   a998d0234ea961967373f251f5b403df
#
_cell.length_a   1.000
_cell.length_b   1.000
_cell.length_c   1.000
_cell.angle_alpha   90.00
_cell.angle_beta   90.00
_cell.angle_gamma   90.00
#
_symmetry.space_group_name_H-M   'P 1'
#
loop_
_entity.id
_entity.type
_entity.pdbx_description
1 polymer ?
#
loop_
_entity_poly.entity_id
_entity_poly.type
_entity_poly.pdbx_seq_one_letter_code
_entity_poly.pdbx_strand_id
1 'polypeptide(L)'
;NYCYGCHSLKYSRWNRVASDLQIPEDIFFENLVFDKSIKPGDLMTGAMSEESANWFGVAPPDLTLVSRYKGDDWIYSYLRAYYEDSSKQYGVNNLVYPGTAMPNVLLSLQGNQRLLCKNVPVIARNGGEKRDDSGNTIYKEKCGFLEVEEGTGKLSKEEFDNLIYDLTNFLVYVGEPAKATRERIGWYVIFYFLIFTALSSLLYRAVSYTHLTLPTRAVV
;
A
#
# COMPACT_ATOMS: atom_id res chain seq x y z
N ASN A 1 0.28 18.45 -0.07
CA ASN A 1 -0.71 19.34 -0.70
C ASN A 1 -1.90 18.58 -1.28
N TYR A 2 -1.70 17.42 -1.92
CA TYR A 2 -2.77 16.73 -2.68
C TYR A 2 -3.66 15.83 -1.81
N CYS A 3 -3.20 15.33 -0.70
CA CYS A 3 -3.89 14.29 0.07
C CYS A 3 -4.36 14.78 1.45
N TYR A 4 -3.49 15.50 2.17
CA TYR A 4 -3.71 15.87 3.57
C TYR A 4 -4.90 16.81 3.78
N GLY A 5 -5.30 17.60 2.77
CA GLY A 5 -6.51 18.41 2.85
C GLY A 5 -7.81 17.61 3.02
N CYS A 6 -7.81 16.34 2.58
CA CYS A 6 -8.98 15.46 2.64
C CYS A 6 -8.77 14.27 3.59
N HIS A 7 -7.60 13.67 3.60
CA HIS A 7 -7.29 12.48 4.37
C HIS A 7 -6.49 12.78 5.63
N SER A 8 -6.71 11.99 6.67
CA SER A 8 -5.93 12.02 7.91
C SER A 8 -4.95 10.86 7.96
N LEU A 9 -3.91 11.02 8.77
CA LEU A 9 -3.01 9.98 9.28
C LEU A 9 -3.12 9.99 10.81
N LYS A 10 -4.32 9.76 11.34
CA LYS A 10 -4.72 10.06 12.73
C LYS A 10 -3.97 9.25 13.80
N TYR A 11 -3.22 8.21 13.43
CA TYR A 11 -2.38 7.44 14.35
C TYR A 11 -0.90 7.83 14.26
N SER A 12 -0.55 8.80 13.41
CA SER A 12 0.81 9.33 13.25
C SER A 12 0.93 10.71 13.89
N ARG A 13 2.12 11.05 14.39
CA ARG A 13 2.45 12.37 14.93
C ARG A 13 3.49 13.05 14.07
N TRP A 14 3.37 14.37 13.94
CA TRP A 14 4.27 15.16 13.10
C TRP A 14 5.74 15.00 13.49
N ASN A 15 6.06 15.15 14.79
CA ASN A 15 7.44 15.01 15.29
C ASN A 15 7.99 13.60 15.09
N ARG A 16 7.16 12.57 15.15
CA ARG A 16 7.57 11.20 14.90
C ARG A 16 8.03 11.02 13.45
N VAL A 17 7.27 11.55 12.49
CA VAL A 17 7.62 11.49 11.08
C VAL A 17 8.91 12.26 10.81
N ALA A 18 9.07 13.47 11.37
CA ALA A 18 10.30 14.23 11.26
C ALA A 18 11.53 13.46 11.79
N SER A 19 11.41 12.86 12.98
CA SER A 19 12.46 12.08 13.62
C SER A 19 12.84 10.83 12.81
N ASP A 20 11.86 10.06 12.36
CA ASP A 20 12.10 8.82 11.61
C ASP A 20 12.72 9.09 10.24
N LEU A 21 12.38 10.22 9.60
CA LEU A 21 12.98 10.68 8.34
C LEU A 21 14.31 11.43 8.55
N GLN A 22 14.77 11.60 9.79
CA GLN A 22 16.00 12.33 10.14
C GLN A 22 16.02 13.77 9.62
N ILE A 23 14.86 14.40 9.53
CA ILE A 23 14.74 15.81 9.15
C ILE A 23 14.71 16.65 10.45
N PRO A 24 15.58 17.69 10.58
CA PRO A 24 15.51 18.61 11.71
C PRO A 24 14.10 19.18 11.87
N GLU A 25 13.61 19.21 13.12
CA GLU A 25 12.21 19.54 13.41
C GLU A 25 11.82 20.94 12.93
N ASP A 26 12.70 21.92 13.09
CA ASP A 26 12.52 23.28 12.61
C ASP A 26 12.34 23.34 11.10
N ILE A 27 13.20 22.66 10.34
CA ILE A 27 13.12 22.59 8.88
C ILE A 27 11.84 21.85 8.44
N PHE A 28 11.48 20.78 9.14
CA PHE A 28 10.29 20.00 8.84
C PHE A 28 9.01 20.85 9.02
N PHE A 29 8.89 21.55 10.16
CA PHE A 29 7.72 22.37 10.46
C PHE A 29 7.66 23.65 9.64
N GLU A 30 8.77 24.22 9.24
CA GLU A 30 8.79 25.40 8.39
C GLU A 30 8.34 25.09 6.95
N ASN A 31 8.77 23.95 6.38
CA ASN A 31 8.63 23.66 4.96
C ASN A 31 7.54 22.64 4.62
N LEU A 32 7.21 21.72 5.53
CA LEU A 32 6.29 20.61 5.25
C LEU A 32 4.96 20.71 5.98
N VAL A 33 4.87 21.52 7.03
CA VAL A 33 3.63 21.73 7.79
C VAL A 33 3.03 23.08 7.42
N PHE A 34 1.94 23.06 6.66
CA PHE A 34 1.33 24.29 6.11
C PHE A 34 0.50 25.06 7.11
N ASP A 35 -0.13 24.37 8.06
CA ASP A 35 -0.90 24.99 9.14
C ASP A 35 0.03 25.30 10.32
N LYS A 36 0.26 26.60 10.57
CA LYS A 36 1.14 27.08 11.64
C LYS A 36 0.55 26.90 13.05
N SER A 37 -0.70 26.51 13.20
CA SER A 37 -1.30 26.17 14.49
C SER A 37 -0.90 24.77 14.99
N ILE A 38 -0.41 23.91 14.11
CA ILE A 38 -0.01 22.53 14.41
C ILE A 38 1.29 22.53 15.23
N LYS A 39 1.27 21.77 16.31
CA LYS A 39 2.43 21.55 17.20
C LYS A 39 3.11 20.21 16.90
N PRO A 40 4.41 20.07 17.21
CA PRO A 40 5.16 18.83 16.94
C PRO A 40 4.51 17.55 17.44
N GLY A 41 3.91 17.58 18.63
CA GLY A 41 3.26 16.42 19.24
C GLY A 41 1.85 16.12 18.75
N ASP A 42 1.26 16.97 17.90
CA ASP A 42 -0.10 16.78 17.40
C ASP A 42 -0.20 15.59 16.45
N LEU A 43 -1.40 15.03 16.37
CA LEU A 43 -1.73 13.98 15.41
C LEU A 43 -1.91 14.58 14.01
N MET A 44 -1.58 13.81 13.00
CA MET A 44 -1.72 14.22 11.60
C MET A 44 -3.17 14.05 11.14
N THR A 45 -4.05 14.90 11.66
CA THR A 45 -5.48 14.92 11.30
C THR A 45 -5.73 15.88 10.15
N GLY A 46 -6.36 15.40 9.09
CA GLY A 46 -6.74 16.22 7.92
C GLY A 46 -7.86 17.21 8.23
N ALA A 47 -8.07 18.15 7.31
CA ALA A 47 -9.03 19.23 7.48
C ALA A 47 -10.49 18.80 7.32
N MET A 48 -10.78 17.70 6.64
CA MET A 48 -12.15 17.24 6.37
C MET A 48 -12.70 16.39 7.51
N SER A 49 -13.90 16.76 7.97
CA SER A 49 -14.69 15.99 8.94
C SER A 49 -15.54 14.91 8.26
N GLU A 50 -16.22 14.09 9.06
CA GLU A 50 -17.18 13.09 8.57
C GLU A 50 -18.36 13.72 7.79
N GLU A 51 -18.67 14.98 8.03
CA GLU A 51 -19.70 15.73 7.31
C GLU A 51 -19.39 15.89 5.81
N SER A 52 -18.12 15.74 5.42
CA SER A 52 -17.71 15.73 4.02
C SER A 52 -18.36 14.61 3.18
N ALA A 53 -18.94 13.59 3.84
CA ALA A 53 -19.77 12.59 3.19
C ALA A 53 -20.96 13.19 2.44
N ASN A 54 -21.47 14.36 2.88
CA ASN A 54 -22.56 15.06 2.20
C ASN A 54 -22.12 15.61 0.81
N TRP A 55 -20.83 15.82 0.60
CA TRP A 55 -20.28 16.36 -0.66
C TRP A 55 -19.79 15.26 -1.60
N PHE A 56 -19.18 14.22 -1.05
CA PHE A 56 -18.53 13.14 -1.81
C PHE A 56 -19.32 11.82 -1.82
N GLY A 57 -20.43 11.75 -1.07
CA GLY A 57 -21.18 10.51 -0.85
C GLY A 57 -20.55 9.59 0.21
N VAL A 58 -19.26 9.77 0.49
CA VAL A 58 -18.50 9.05 1.53
C VAL A 58 -17.42 10.00 2.08
N ALA A 59 -17.19 9.97 3.39
CA ALA A 59 -16.09 10.72 3.99
C ALA A 59 -14.73 10.13 3.56
N PRO A 60 -13.73 10.99 3.28
CA PRO A 60 -12.38 10.51 2.97
C PRO A 60 -11.84 9.65 4.13
N PRO A 61 -11.42 8.41 3.86
CA PRO A 61 -10.93 7.52 4.91
C PRO A 61 -9.59 7.98 5.46
N ASP A 62 -9.30 7.61 6.72
CA ASP A 62 -7.96 7.71 7.27
C ASP A 62 -6.98 6.77 6.56
N LEU A 63 -5.82 7.27 6.19
CA LEU A 63 -4.84 6.52 5.41
C LEU A 63 -3.74 5.87 6.25
N THR A 64 -3.72 6.03 7.58
CA THR A 64 -2.64 5.50 8.43
C THR A 64 -2.41 4.00 8.21
N LEU A 65 -3.48 3.21 8.12
CA LEU A 65 -3.41 1.75 7.98
C LEU A 65 -3.81 1.24 6.60
N VAL A 66 -3.97 2.12 5.61
CA VAL A 66 -4.47 1.73 4.29
C VAL A 66 -3.57 0.70 3.59
N SER A 67 -2.24 0.83 3.73
CA SER A 67 -1.27 -0.12 3.18
C SER A 67 -1.37 -1.51 3.80
N ARG A 68 -1.79 -1.60 5.06
CA ARG A 68 -1.93 -2.89 5.75
C ARG A 68 -3.19 -3.65 5.35
N TYR A 69 -4.26 -2.94 5.02
CA TYR A 69 -5.52 -3.60 4.72
C TYR A 69 -5.83 -3.71 3.21
N LYS A 70 -5.32 -2.80 2.38
CA LYS A 70 -5.44 -2.86 0.92
C LYS A 70 -4.22 -3.48 0.24
N GLY A 71 -3.05 -3.31 0.84
CA GLY A 71 -1.76 -3.65 0.25
C GLY A 71 -1.14 -2.48 -0.51
N ASP A 72 0.17 -2.50 -0.63
CA ASP A 72 0.98 -1.52 -1.34
C ASP A 72 0.74 -1.55 -2.85
N ASP A 73 0.72 -2.72 -3.47
CA ASP A 73 0.41 -2.90 -4.90
C ASP A 73 -0.96 -2.32 -5.27
N TRP A 74 -1.96 -2.47 -4.39
CA TRP A 74 -3.28 -1.91 -4.63
C TRP A 74 -3.24 -0.38 -4.63
N ILE A 75 -2.56 0.24 -3.66
CA ILE A 75 -2.43 1.70 -3.56
C ILE A 75 -1.71 2.26 -4.79
N TYR A 76 -0.58 1.65 -5.13
CA TYR A 76 0.22 2.04 -6.29
C TYR A 76 -0.59 1.96 -7.59
N SER A 77 -1.34 0.88 -7.77
CA SER A 77 -2.18 0.69 -8.95
C SER A 77 -3.38 1.62 -8.96
N TYR A 78 -4.04 1.82 -7.80
CA TYR A 78 -5.21 2.68 -7.66
C TYR A 78 -4.92 4.13 -8.05
N LEU A 79 -3.83 4.70 -7.53
CA LEU A 79 -3.47 6.10 -7.81
C LEU A 79 -3.09 6.37 -9.27
N ARG A 80 -2.73 5.33 -10.02
CA ARG A 80 -2.34 5.38 -11.43
C ARG A 80 -3.47 5.03 -12.40
N ALA A 81 -4.58 4.53 -11.90
CA ALA A 81 -5.63 3.89 -12.71
C ALA A 81 -6.86 4.77 -12.95
N TYR A 82 -6.77 6.07 -12.70
CA TYR A 82 -7.84 7.01 -13.04
C TYR A 82 -7.90 7.23 -14.55
N TYR A 83 -9.12 7.32 -15.07
CA TYR A 83 -9.37 7.64 -16.48
C TYR A 83 -10.63 8.52 -16.64
N GLU A 84 -10.73 9.22 -17.75
CA GLU A 84 -11.89 10.06 -18.10
C GLU A 84 -13.15 9.21 -18.27
N ASP A 85 -14.20 9.55 -17.54
CA ASP A 85 -15.54 8.94 -17.63
C ASP A 85 -16.62 9.99 -17.35
N SER A 86 -17.16 10.57 -18.40
CA SER A 86 -18.18 11.62 -18.31
C SER A 86 -19.51 11.15 -17.67
N SER A 87 -19.71 9.84 -17.51
CA SER A 87 -20.88 9.31 -16.82
C SER A 87 -20.80 9.43 -15.30
N LYS A 88 -19.63 9.79 -14.74
CA LYS A 88 -19.39 9.90 -13.30
C LYS A 88 -19.44 11.34 -12.82
N GLN A 89 -19.75 11.49 -11.52
CA GLN A 89 -19.94 12.80 -10.89
C GLN A 89 -18.76 13.76 -11.08
N TYR A 90 -17.53 13.25 -11.05
CA TYR A 90 -16.30 14.05 -11.19
C TYR A 90 -15.65 13.92 -12.57
N GLY A 91 -16.38 13.36 -13.57
CA GLY A 91 -15.84 13.17 -14.91
C GLY A 91 -14.74 12.12 -15.02
N VAL A 92 -14.50 11.36 -13.95
CA VAL A 92 -13.44 10.35 -13.87
C VAL A 92 -13.93 9.07 -13.21
N ASN A 93 -13.30 7.97 -13.57
CA ASN A 93 -13.50 6.67 -12.95
C ASN A 93 -12.13 6.02 -12.68
N ASN A 94 -12.12 4.86 -12.06
CA ASN A 94 -10.88 4.17 -11.72
C ASN A 94 -10.97 2.69 -12.13
N LEU A 95 -9.93 2.17 -12.78
CA LEU A 95 -9.90 0.79 -13.26
C LEU A 95 -9.75 -0.23 -12.12
N VAL A 96 -9.03 0.14 -11.05
CA VAL A 96 -8.79 -0.74 -9.88
C VAL A 96 -9.97 -0.72 -8.92
N TYR A 97 -10.64 0.43 -8.80
CA TYR A 97 -11.82 0.61 -7.95
C TYR A 97 -12.94 1.35 -8.71
N PRO A 98 -13.70 0.66 -9.55
CA PRO A 98 -14.76 1.27 -10.34
C PRO A 98 -15.83 1.93 -9.46
N GLY A 99 -16.25 3.13 -9.86
CA GLY A 99 -17.23 3.91 -9.10
C GLY A 99 -16.64 4.60 -7.86
N THR A 100 -15.34 4.82 -7.82
CA THR A 100 -14.70 5.58 -6.73
C THR A 100 -15.32 6.96 -6.55
N ALA A 101 -15.56 7.35 -5.29
CA ALA A 101 -16.04 8.69 -4.93
C ALA A 101 -14.89 9.72 -4.85
N MET A 102 -13.64 9.28 -4.78
CA MET A 102 -12.47 10.14 -4.78
C MET A 102 -12.24 10.72 -6.18
N PRO A 103 -12.17 12.05 -6.36
CA PRO A 103 -11.79 12.66 -7.64
C PRO A 103 -10.32 12.38 -7.96
N ASN A 104 -9.92 12.52 -9.23
CA ASN A 104 -8.51 12.42 -9.62
C ASN A 104 -7.75 13.68 -9.18
N VAL A 105 -7.26 13.67 -7.93
CA VAL A 105 -6.51 14.81 -7.36
C VAL A 105 -5.12 14.98 -7.98
N LEU A 106 -4.61 13.97 -8.69
CA LEU A 106 -3.29 13.97 -9.32
C LEU A 106 -3.36 14.26 -10.83
N LEU A 107 -4.54 14.61 -11.37
CA LEU A 107 -4.77 14.87 -12.79
C LEU A 107 -3.76 15.87 -13.36
N SER A 108 -3.48 16.95 -12.65
CA SER A 108 -2.54 17.99 -13.09
C SER A 108 -1.10 17.51 -13.20
N LEU A 109 -0.74 16.44 -12.51
CA LEU A 109 0.58 15.82 -12.56
C LEU A 109 0.64 14.72 -13.62
N GLN A 110 -0.35 13.83 -13.63
CA GLN A 110 -0.44 12.68 -14.53
C GLN A 110 -0.83 13.07 -15.96
N GLY A 111 -1.77 14.02 -16.11
CA GLY A 111 -2.44 14.32 -17.35
C GLY A 111 -3.74 13.51 -17.55
N ASN A 112 -4.46 13.83 -18.64
CA ASN A 112 -5.69 13.15 -19.01
C ASN A 112 -5.40 11.72 -19.46
N GLN A 113 -6.09 10.76 -18.86
CA GLN A 113 -5.90 9.34 -19.18
C GLN A 113 -7.22 8.75 -19.70
N ARG A 114 -7.12 8.01 -20.79
CA ARG A 114 -8.28 7.38 -21.47
C ARG A 114 -8.22 5.86 -21.33
N LEU A 115 -9.39 5.27 -21.22
CA LEU A 115 -9.56 3.81 -21.23
C LEU A 115 -9.70 3.34 -22.69
N LEU A 116 -8.80 2.45 -23.10
CA LEU A 116 -8.77 1.91 -24.45
C LEU A 116 -9.07 0.43 -24.47
N CYS A 117 -9.68 0.00 -25.58
CA CYS A 117 -9.82 -1.40 -25.95
C CYS A 117 -8.81 -1.69 -27.09
N LYS A 118 -8.05 -2.78 -26.95
CA LYS A 118 -7.07 -3.22 -27.96
C LYS A 118 -7.34 -4.66 -28.36
N ASN A 119 -7.12 -4.99 -29.62
CA ASN A 119 -7.13 -6.37 -30.07
C ASN A 119 -5.86 -7.06 -29.60
N VAL A 120 -5.99 -8.04 -28.73
CA VAL A 120 -4.87 -8.81 -28.19
C VAL A 120 -4.95 -10.26 -28.68
N PRO A 121 -3.81 -10.92 -28.97
CA PRO A 121 -3.82 -12.33 -29.36
C PRO A 121 -4.37 -13.20 -28.22
N VAL A 122 -5.19 -14.17 -28.56
CA VAL A 122 -5.69 -15.18 -27.62
C VAL A 122 -4.58 -16.17 -27.33
N ILE A 123 -4.21 -16.31 -26.06
CA ILE A 123 -3.17 -17.25 -25.62
C ILE A 123 -3.80 -18.63 -25.40
N ALA A 124 -3.21 -19.66 -26.00
CA ALA A 124 -3.58 -21.05 -25.79
C ALA A 124 -3.03 -21.58 -24.45
N ARG A 125 -3.51 -22.74 -23.99
CA ARG A 125 -3.11 -23.36 -22.70
C ARG A 125 -1.59 -23.68 -22.62
N ASN A 126 -0.93 -23.83 -23.78
CA ASN A 126 0.52 -24.07 -23.87
C ASN A 126 1.36 -22.80 -23.84
N GLY A 127 0.76 -21.61 -23.64
CA GLY A 127 1.45 -20.31 -23.60
C GLY A 127 1.71 -19.68 -24.97
N GLY A 128 1.38 -20.35 -26.09
CA GLY A 128 1.51 -19.80 -27.43
C GLY A 128 0.23 -19.07 -27.90
N GLU A 129 0.32 -18.32 -28.99
CA GLU A 129 -0.82 -17.68 -29.62
C GLU A 129 -1.77 -18.74 -30.23
N LYS A 130 -3.07 -18.61 -29.95
CA LYS A 130 -4.06 -19.47 -30.56
C LYS A 130 -4.25 -19.10 -32.04
N ARG A 131 -4.19 -20.11 -32.93
CA ARG A 131 -4.40 -19.93 -34.37
C ARG A 131 -5.70 -20.59 -34.83
N ASP A 132 -6.28 -20.04 -35.87
CA ASP A 132 -7.41 -20.66 -36.57
C ASP A 132 -6.97 -21.81 -37.48
N ASP A 133 -7.92 -22.47 -38.12
CA ASP A 133 -7.67 -23.59 -39.03
C ASP A 133 -6.85 -23.21 -40.28
N SER A 134 -6.76 -21.89 -40.57
CA SER A 134 -6.00 -21.29 -41.67
C SER A 134 -4.61 -20.82 -41.23
N GLY A 135 -4.25 -21.01 -39.95
CA GLY A 135 -2.94 -20.65 -39.41
C GLY A 135 -2.81 -19.19 -38.93
N ASN A 136 -3.87 -18.39 -39.00
CA ASN A 136 -3.85 -16.99 -38.57
C ASN A 136 -4.06 -16.89 -37.04
N THR A 137 -3.40 -15.92 -36.39
CA THR A 137 -3.56 -15.65 -34.97
C THR A 137 -4.98 -15.13 -34.69
N ILE A 138 -5.67 -15.73 -33.73
CA ILE A 138 -7.00 -15.29 -33.29
C ILE A 138 -6.83 -14.13 -32.32
N TYR A 139 -7.45 -12.98 -32.63
CA TYR A 139 -7.47 -11.79 -31.76
C TYR A 139 -8.80 -11.69 -31.04
N LYS A 140 -8.74 -11.17 -29.82
CA LYS A 140 -9.92 -10.81 -29.02
C LYS A 140 -9.77 -9.37 -28.56
N GLU A 141 -10.83 -8.58 -28.67
CA GLU A 141 -10.87 -7.26 -28.08
C GLU A 141 -10.82 -7.38 -26.55
N LYS A 142 -9.85 -6.66 -25.97
CA LYS A 142 -9.68 -6.56 -24.52
C LYS A 142 -9.60 -5.08 -24.15
N CYS A 143 -10.53 -4.64 -23.28
CA CYS A 143 -10.51 -3.32 -22.68
C CYS A 143 -9.73 -3.33 -21.37
N GLY A 144 -9.32 -2.14 -20.91
CA GLY A 144 -8.54 -2.01 -19.67
C GLY A 144 -7.10 -1.52 -19.89
N PHE A 145 -6.79 -1.03 -21.09
CA PHE A 145 -5.54 -0.34 -21.35
C PHE A 145 -5.72 1.15 -21.08
N LEU A 146 -4.79 1.72 -20.32
CA LEU A 146 -4.79 3.13 -19.98
C LEU A 146 -3.71 3.84 -20.78
N GLU A 147 -4.06 4.98 -21.38
CA GLU A 147 -3.16 5.80 -22.17
C GLU A 147 -3.31 7.26 -21.78
N VAL A 148 -2.18 7.88 -21.41
CA VAL A 148 -2.12 9.29 -21.05
C VAL A 148 -2.00 10.12 -22.33
N GLU A 149 -2.79 11.18 -22.44
CA GLU A 149 -2.69 12.15 -23.54
C GLU A 149 -1.45 13.02 -23.35
N GLU A 150 -0.56 13.02 -24.33
CA GLU A 150 0.70 13.74 -24.27
C GLU A 150 0.50 15.25 -24.05
N GLY A 151 1.33 15.84 -23.21
CA GLY A 151 1.32 17.28 -22.94
C GLY A 151 0.20 17.76 -22.02
N THR A 152 -0.66 16.89 -21.50
CA THR A 152 -1.74 17.27 -20.57
C THR A 152 -1.32 17.23 -19.09
N GLY A 153 -0.25 16.49 -18.75
CA GLY A 153 0.34 16.39 -17.42
C GLY A 153 1.61 17.23 -17.28
N LYS A 154 1.95 17.58 -16.05
CA LYS A 154 3.20 18.27 -15.70
C LYS A 154 4.41 17.36 -15.65
N LEU A 155 4.19 16.07 -15.39
CA LEU A 155 5.23 15.06 -15.24
C LEU A 155 5.20 14.11 -16.42
N SER A 156 6.37 13.61 -16.81
CA SER A 156 6.46 12.44 -17.68
C SER A 156 5.90 11.20 -16.98
N LYS A 157 5.60 10.16 -17.74
CA LYS A 157 5.10 8.91 -17.19
C LYS A 157 6.04 8.32 -16.14
N GLU A 158 7.35 8.36 -16.39
CA GLU A 158 8.35 7.80 -15.47
C GLU A 158 8.44 8.63 -14.18
N GLU A 159 8.44 9.96 -14.27
CA GLU A 159 8.43 10.84 -13.09
C GLU A 159 7.16 10.66 -12.27
N PHE A 160 6.01 10.51 -12.92
CA PHE A 160 4.75 10.25 -12.24
C PHE A 160 4.77 8.87 -11.54
N ASP A 161 5.25 7.83 -12.21
CA ASP A 161 5.37 6.48 -11.65
C ASP A 161 6.29 6.46 -10.43
N ASN A 162 7.41 7.19 -10.46
CA ASN A 162 8.32 7.36 -9.34
C ASN A 162 7.67 8.13 -8.18
N LEU A 163 6.94 9.21 -8.47
CA LEU A 163 6.20 9.96 -7.43
C LEU A 163 5.18 9.07 -6.71
N ILE A 164 4.42 8.25 -7.46
CA ILE A 164 3.44 7.34 -6.86
C ILE A 164 4.13 6.23 -6.06
N TYR A 165 5.27 5.75 -6.53
CA TYR A 165 6.08 4.78 -5.80
C TYR A 165 6.54 5.33 -4.45
N ASP A 166 7.08 6.55 -4.42
CA ASP A 166 7.51 7.22 -3.18
C ASP A 166 6.35 7.47 -2.23
N LEU A 167 5.21 7.93 -2.76
CA LEU A 167 3.99 8.13 -1.97
C LEU A 167 3.48 6.81 -1.37
N THR A 168 3.51 5.73 -2.15
CA THR A 168 3.11 4.40 -1.67
C THR A 168 4.04 3.92 -0.55
N ASN A 169 5.36 4.08 -0.72
CA ASN A 169 6.35 3.76 0.31
C ASN A 169 6.15 4.57 1.59
N PHE A 170 5.80 5.85 1.46
CA PHE A 170 5.43 6.67 2.62
C PHE A 170 4.21 6.12 3.36
N LEU A 171 3.17 5.71 2.65
CA LEU A 171 1.98 5.10 3.26
C LEU A 171 2.28 3.72 3.89
N VAL A 172 3.18 2.95 3.31
CA VAL A 172 3.68 1.69 3.91
C VAL A 172 4.43 1.97 5.20
N TYR A 173 5.32 2.97 5.19
CA TYR A 173 6.03 3.41 6.40
C TYR A 173 5.05 3.87 7.48
N VAL A 174 4.09 4.73 7.15
CA VAL A 174 3.07 5.22 8.10
C VAL A 174 2.25 4.07 8.69
N GLY A 175 1.93 3.06 7.89
CA GLY A 175 1.19 1.87 8.33
C GLY A 175 1.96 0.97 9.29
N GLU A 176 3.28 0.98 9.25
CA GLU A 176 4.16 0.20 10.14
C GLU A 176 5.55 0.86 10.30
N PRO A 177 5.67 1.95 11.06
CA PRO A 177 6.96 2.66 11.21
C PRO A 177 8.08 1.80 11.81
N ALA A 178 7.73 0.79 12.59
CA ALA A 178 8.67 -0.11 13.23
C ALA A 178 9.09 -1.33 12.36
N LYS A 179 8.62 -1.44 11.11
CA LYS A 179 8.83 -2.62 10.25
C LYS A 179 10.30 -3.01 10.13
N ALA A 180 11.17 -2.08 9.76
CA ALA A 180 12.61 -2.35 9.59
C ALA A 180 13.28 -2.80 10.89
N THR A 181 12.90 -2.19 12.02
CA THR A 181 13.40 -2.57 13.35
C THR A 181 12.89 -3.95 13.75
N ARG A 182 11.61 -4.25 13.52
CA ARG A 182 11.00 -5.55 13.81
C ARG A 182 11.67 -6.67 12.99
N GLU A 183 11.90 -6.45 11.72
CA GLU A 183 12.57 -7.44 10.84
C GLU A 183 14.00 -7.73 11.31
N ARG A 184 14.75 -6.70 11.67
CA ARG A 184 16.11 -6.85 12.21
C ARG A 184 16.12 -7.62 13.52
N ILE A 185 15.25 -7.29 14.48
CA ILE A 185 15.17 -7.96 15.78
C ILE A 185 14.60 -9.37 15.62
N GLY A 186 13.72 -9.59 14.64
CA GLY A 186 13.06 -10.87 14.39
C GLY A 186 14.05 -12.05 14.22
N TRP A 187 15.19 -11.81 13.55
CA TRP A 187 16.23 -12.83 13.40
C TRP A 187 16.84 -13.25 14.73
N TYR A 188 17.09 -12.33 15.65
CA TYR A 188 17.58 -12.66 16.99
C TYR A 188 16.55 -13.44 17.80
N VAL A 189 15.27 -13.08 17.66
CA VAL A 189 14.16 -13.80 18.32
C VAL A 189 14.03 -15.23 17.79
N ILE A 190 14.10 -15.43 16.47
CA ILE A 190 14.07 -16.77 15.86
C ILE A 190 15.24 -17.61 16.38
N PHE A 191 16.46 -17.05 16.38
CA PHE A 191 17.65 -17.76 16.86
C PHE A 191 17.53 -18.14 18.35
N TYR A 192 17.03 -17.21 19.18
CA TYR A 192 16.74 -17.50 20.58
C TYR A 192 15.77 -18.67 20.76
N PHE A 193 14.67 -18.68 20.02
CA PHE A 193 13.68 -19.76 20.12
C PHE A 193 14.20 -21.10 19.59
N LEU A 194 15.07 -21.11 18.60
CA LEU A 194 15.72 -22.33 18.13
C LEU A 194 16.60 -22.96 19.23
N ILE A 195 17.44 -22.14 19.89
CA ILE A 195 18.27 -22.60 21.01
C ILE A 195 17.38 -23.08 22.18
N PHE A 196 16.38 -22.29 22.54
CA PHE A 196 15.46 -22.61 23.62
C PHE A 196 14.73 -23.94 23.37
N THR A 197 14.24 -24.13 22.13
CA THR A 197 13.57 -25.40 21.75
C THR A 197 14.51 -26.58 21.80
N ALA A 198 15.76 -26.43 21.36
CA ALA A 198 16.77 -27.48 21.43
C ALA A 198 17.06 -27.89 22.91
N LEU A 199 17.30 -26.91 23.77
CA LEU A 199 17.54 -27.15 25.19
C LEU A 199 16.33 -27.78 25.87
N SER A 200 15.13 -27.27 25.62
CA SER A 200 13.88 -27.82 26.17
C SER A 200 13.64 -29.26 25.70
N SER A 201 13.96 -29.57 24.45
CA SER A 201 13.86 -30.92 23.89
C SER A 201 14.86 -31.90 24.56
N LEU A 202 16.10 -31.44 24.78
CA LEU A 202 17.08 -32.22 25.53
C LEU A 202 16.64 -32.48 26.96
N LEU A 203 16.14 -31.46 27.64
CA LEU A 203 15.60 -31.60 29.02
C LEU A 203 14.41 -32.57 29.04
N TYR A 204 13.47 -32.41 28.12
CA TYR A 204 12.32 -33.32 28.01
C TYR A 204 12.77 -34.78 27.83
N ARG A 205 13.75 -35.05 26.96
CA ARG A 205 14.29 -36.41 26.74
C ARG A 205 14.94 -36.95 28.02
N ALA A 206 15.75 -36.13 28.73
CA ALA A 206 16.41 -36.55 29.97
C ALA A 206 15.41 -36.91 31.04
N VAL A 207 14.37 -36.06 31.26
CA VAL A 207 13.32 -36.30 32.24
C VAL A 207 12.50 -37.53 31.88
N SER A 208 12.06 -37.67 30.64
CA SER A 208 11.27 -38.83 30.19
C SER A 208 12.06 -40.15 30.31
N TYR A 209 13.35 -40.10 30.00
CA TYR A 209 14.22 -41.28 30.18
C TYR A 209 14.32 -41.70 31.65
N THR A 210 14.52 -40.79 32.61
CA THR A 210 14.62 -41.08 34.03
C THR A 210 13.30 -41.60 34.61
N HIS A 211 12.16 -41.09 34.17
CA HIS A 211 10.84 -41.58 34.61
C HIS A 211 10.48 -42.97 34.09
N LEU A 212 10.92 -43.33 32.89
CA LEU A 212 10.67 -44.69 32.32
C LEU A 212 11.61 -45.75 32.85
N THR A 213 12.78 -45.38 33.40
CA THR A 213 13.80 -46.31 33.87
C THR A 213 13.84 -46.50 35.38
N LEU A 214 13.00 -45.83 36.15
CA LEU A 214 12.84 -46.12 37.58
C LEU A 214 12.11 -47.46 37.74
N PRO A 215 12.81 -48.55 38.21
CA PRO A 215 12.10 -49.77 38.53
C PRO A 215 11.20 -49.50 39.74
N THR A 216 9.92 -49.78 39.60
CA THR A 216 9.02 -49.97 40.76
C THR A 216 9.63 -51.04 41.65
N ARG A 217 10.45 -50.67 42.65
CA ARG A 217 10.76 -51.57 43.75
C ARG A 217 9.43 -51.79 44.44
N ALA A 218 8.84 -52.94 44.18
CA ALA A 218 7.84 -53.51 45.03
C ALA A 218 8.46 -53.64 46.37
N VAL A 219 7.96 -52.90 47.37
CA VAL A 219 8.25 -53.13 48.79
C VAL A 219 7.40 -54.30 49.17
N VAL A 220 8.06 -55.45 49.45
CA VAL A 220 7.46 -56.61 50.08
C VAL A 220 7.46 -56.34 51.58
#